data_297847b5bdce9082818fa757a990e4ab
#
_entry.id   297847b5bdce9082818fa757a990e4ab
#
_cell.length_a   1.000
_cell.length_b   1.000
_cell.length_c   1.000
_cell.angle_alpha   90.00
_cell.angle_beta   90.00
_cell.angle_gamma   90.00
#
_symmetry.space_group_name_H-M   'P 1'
#
loop_
_entity.id
_entity.type
_entity.pdbx_description
1 polymer ?
#
loop_
_entity_poly.entity_id
_entity_poly.type
_entity_poly.pdbx_seq_one_letter_code
_entity_poly.pdbx_strand_id
1 'polypeptide(L)'
;MSALSKSFLLFLLNWLDAQLTIMWVRGGVATEGNGLMAYLLNLGNAPFLLAKLLVGGLVAYTLYRFSHIALARRGLHFALALYLTLMLIHAATGASALGWQPPETLAAVFHFPARLVALFS
;
A
#
# COMPACT_ATOMS: atom_id res chain seq x y z
N MET A 1 -19.87 -4.25 8.05
CA MET A 1 -19.27 -3.06 7.42
C MET A 1 -19.92 -2.82 6.06
N SER A 2 -20.38 -1.62 5.82
CA SER A 2 -21.03 -1.27 4.54
C SER A 2 -20.00 -1.14 3.42
N ALA A 3 -20.49 -1.15 2.16
CA ALA A 3 -19.61 -0.93 1.00
C ALA A 3 -18.95 0.46 1.06
N LEU A 4 -19.69 1.46 1.52
CA LEU A 4 -19.13 2.82 1.68
C LEU A 4 -18.00 2.82 2.71
N SER A 5 -18.20 2.18 3.85
CA SER A 5 -17.17 2.09 4.90
C SER A 5 -15.93 1.34 4.42
N LYS A 6 -16.13 0.25 3.68
CA LYS A 6 -15.01 -0.53 3.11
C LYS A 6 -14.22 0.27 2.09
N SER A 7 -14.90 1.00 1.22
CA SER A 7 -14.25 1.84 0.21
C SER A 7 -13.51 3.01 0.84
N PHE A 8 -14.08 3.61 1.88
CA PHE A 8 -13.40 4.66 2.64
C PHE A 8 -12.17 4.11 3.35
N LEU A 9 -12.28 2.93 3.95
CA LEU A 9 -11.14 2.27 4.57
C LEU A 9 -10.04 1.97 3.54
N LEU A 10 -10.42 1.51 2.35
CA LEU A 10 -9.47 1.26 1.27
C LEU A 10 -8.71 2.53 0.90
N PHE A 11 -9.42 3.64 0.75
CA PHE A 11 -8.79 4.94 0.45
C PHE A 11 -7.86 5.38 1.58
N LEU A 12 -8.28 5.22 2.83
CA LEU A 12 -7.48 5.57 3.99
C LEU A 12 -6.20 4.73 4.06
N LEU A 13 -6.30 3.42 3.81
CA LEU A 13 -5.14 2.54 3.78
C LEU A 13 -4.19 2.90 2.64
N ASN A 14 -4.72 3.30 1.49
CA ASN A 14 -3.92 3.79 0.38
C ASN A 14 -3.15 5.05 0.77
N TRP A 15 -3.80 5.98 1.47
CA TRP A 15 -3.14 7.19 1.97
C TRP A 15 -2.04 6.86 2.99
N LEU A 16 -2.33 5.97 3.95
CA LEU A 16 -1.34 5.52 4.93
C LEU A 16 -0.15 4.84 4.26
N ASP A 17 -0.40 3.99 3.27
CA ASP A 17 0.66 3.35 2.50
C ASP A 17 1.56 4.39 1.83
N ALA A 18 0.95 5.42 1.23
CA ALA A 18 1.70 6.51 0.60
C ALA A 18 2.57 7.26 1.61
N GLN A 19 2.01 7.62 2.77
CA GLN A 19 2.74 8.33 3.82
C GLN A 19 3.90 7.51 4.37
N LEU A 20 3.66 6.23 4.66
CA LEU A 20 4.69 5.34 5.17
C LEU A 20 5.78 5.09 4.14
N THR A 21 5.42 4.94 2.86
CA THR A 21 6.39 4.79 1.77
C THR A 21 7.31 6.01 1.69
N ILE A 22 6.73 7.21 1.72
CA ILE A 22 7.52 8.45 1.73
C ILE A 22 8.48 8.46 2.91
N MET A 23 8.00 8.14 4.09
CA MET A 23 8.79 8.15 5.32
C MET A 23 9.96 7.17 5.25
N TRP A 24 9.70 5.92 4.83
CA TRP A 24 10.76 4.91 4.76
C TRP A 24 11.75 5.18 3.64
N VAL A 25 11.29 5.65 2.47
CA VAL A 25 12.19 5.95 1.35
C VAL A 25 13.04 7.18 1.66
N ARG A 26 12.46 8.26 2.18
CA ARG A 26 13.20 9.45 2.56
C ARG A 26 14.17 9.20 3.71
N GLY A 27 13.84 8.27 4.60
CA GLY A 27 14.69 7.83 5.68
C GLY A 27 15.80 6.87 5.27
N GLY A 28 15.85 6.45 4.00
CA GLY A 28 16.86 5.51 3.51
C GLY A 28 16.64 4.07 3.97
N VAL A 29 15.47 3.75 4.53
CA VAL A 29 15.15 2.42 5.06
C VAL A 29 14.65 1.47 3.98
N ALA A 30 14.00 2.02 2.94
CA ALA A 30 13.40 1.24 1.87
C ALA A 30 13.54 1.97 0.53
N THR A 31 13.27 1.25 -0.55
CA THR A 31 13.20 1.80 -1.91
C THR A 31 11.82 1.54 -2.48
N GLU A 32 11.35 2.44 -3.37
CA GLU A 32 10.11 2.23 -4.10
C GLU A 32 10.37 1.28 -5.27
N GLY A 33 9.70 0.13 -5.28
CA GLY A 33 9.90 -0.88 -6.30
C GLY A 33 9.16 -0.64 -7.62
N ASN A 34 8.14 0.23 -7.61
CA ASN A 34 7.43 0.61 -8.83
C ASN A 34 8.18 1.74 -9.54
N GLY A 35 8.64 1.50 -10.77
CA GLY A 35 9.46 2.46 -11.50
C GLY A 35 8.79 3.82 -11.74
N LEU A 36 7.50 3.82 -12.08
CA LEU A 36 6.75 5.05 -12.28
C LEU A 36 6.60 5.83 -10.96
N MET A 37 6.26 5.13 -9.89
CA MET A 37 6.10 5.77 -8.57
C MET A 37 7.44 6.25 -8.03
N ALA A 38 8.54 5.53 -8.29
CA ALA A 38 9.88 5.97 -7.94
C ALA A 38 10.24 7.27 -8.67
N TYR A 39 9.92 7.35 -9.95
CA TYR A 39 10.13 8.57 -10.75
C TYR A 39 9.37 9.76 -10.15
N LEU A 40 8.09 9.55 -9.83
CA LEU A 40 7.25 10.60 -9.23
C LEU A 40 7.79 11.02 -7.86
N LEU A 41 8.27 10.07 -7.06
CA LEU A 41 8.86 10.37 -5.76
C LEU A 41 10.17 11.16 -5.90
N ASN A 42 10.95 10.91 -6.95
CA ASN A 42 12.15 11.70 -7.25
C ASN A 42 11.83 13.14 -7.62
N LEU A 43 10.65 13.39 -8.20
CA LEU A 43 10.18 14.75 -8.49
C LEU A 43 9.75 15.48 -7.21
N GLY A 44 9.39 14.75 -6.17
CA GLY A 44 8.96 15.30 -4.89
C GLY A 44 7.88 14.45 -4.24
N ASN A 45 7.55 14.77 -2.99
CA ASN A 45 6.49 14.07 -2.27
C ASN A 45 5.11 14.37 -2.84
N ALA A 46 4.86 15.62 -3.25
CA ALA A 46 3.56 16.05 -3.75
C ALA A 46 3.15 15.33 -5.05
N PRO A 47 3.98 15.23 -6.09
CA PRO A 47 3.62 14.46 -7.28
C PRO A 47 3.33 12.98 -6.99
N PHE A 48 4.13 12.36 -6.15
CA PHE A 48 3.93 10.97 -5.73
C PHE A 48 2.60 10.81 -5.00
N LEU A 49 2.34 11.64 -4.01
CA LEU A 49 1.13 11.58 -3.21
C LEU A 49 -0.13 11.85 -4.04
N LEU A 50 -0.09 12.88 -4.89
CA LEU A 50 -1.21 13.23 -5.76
C LEU A 50 -1.56 12.09 -6.71
N ALA A 51 -0.57 11.49 -7.37
CA ALA A 51 -0.80 10.37 -8.28
C ALA A 51 -1.41 9.19 -7.54
N LYS A 52 -0.89 8.86 -6.38
CA LYS A 52 -1.36 7.73 -5.59
C LYS A 52 -2.78 7.96 -5.07
N LEU A 53 -3.07 9.14 -4.58
CA LEU A 53 -4.41 9.49 -4.09
C LEU A 53 -5.44 9.56 -5.23
N LEU A 54 -5.06 10.07 -6.39
CA LEU A 54 -5.94 10.09 -7.55
C LEU A 54 -6.33 8.69 -7.99
N VAL A 55 -5.34 7.84 -8.21
CA VAL A 55 -5.58 6.45 -8.64
C VAL A 55 -6.35 5.68 -7.57
N GLY A 56 -5.92 5.78 -6.31
CA GLY A 56 -6.59 5.13 -5.19
C GLY A 56 -8.01 5.60 -4.99
N GLY A 57 -8.26 6.91 -5.13
CA GLY A 57 -9.59 7.50 -5.04
C GLY A 57 -10.50 7.02 -6.16
N LEU A 58 -9.99 6.96 -7.39
CA LEU A 58 -10.76 6.44 -8.54
C LEU A 58 -11.11 4.96 -8.36
N VAL A 59 -10.16 4.15 -7.90
CA VAL A 59 -10.39 2.73 -7.65
C VAL A 59 -11.42 2.54 -6.54
N ALA A 60 -11.26 3.23 -5.41
CA ALA A 60 -12.17 3.13 -4.28
C ALA A 60 -13.58 3.57 -4.65
N TYR A 61 -13.70 4.67 -5.39
CA TYR A 61 -14.98 5.16 -5.87
C TYR A 61 -15.64 4.18 -6.82
N THR A 62 -14.89 3.65 -7.78
CA THR A 62 -15.41 2.67 -8.75
C THR A 62 -15.91 1.42 -8.07
N LEU A 63 -15.15 0.87 -7.13
CA LEU A 63 -15.55 -0.32 -6.38
C LEU A 63 -16.79 -0.05 -5.52
N TYR A 64 -16.89 1.14 -4.94
CA TYR A 64 -18.09 1.55 -4.22
C TYR A 64 -19.30 1.69 -5.15
N ARG A 65 -19.13 2.41 -6.26
CA ARG A 65 -20.21 2.70 -7.21
C ARG A 65 -20.81 1.42 -7.79
N PHE A 66 -19.98 0.41 -8.02
CA PHE A 66 -20.40 -0.87 -8.59
C PHE A 66 -20.48 -1.98 -7.54
N SER A 67 -20.59 -1.65 -6.27
CA SER A 67 -20.62 -2.64 -5.17
C SER A 67 -21.81 -3.58 -5.21
N HIS A 68 -22.85 -3.27 -5.99
CA HIS A 68 -23.97 -4.17 -6.24
C HIS A 68 -23.60 -5.36 -7.14
N ILE A 69 -22.46 -5.29 -7.84
CA ILE A 69 -21.93 -6.36 -8.68
C ILE A 69 -20.98 -7.22 -7.85
N ALA A 70 -21.14 -8.56 -7.93
CA ALA A 70 -20.31 -9.48 -7.15
C ALA A 70 -18.81 -9.32 -7.44
N LEU A 71 -18.45 -9.06 -8.69
CA LEU A 71 -17.06 -8.88 -9.07
C LEU A 71 -16.44 -7.66 -8.37
N ALA A 72 -17.17 -6.55 -8.30
CA ALA A 72 -16.70 -5.34 -7.60
C ALA A 72 -16.55 -5.58 -6.10
N ARG A 73 -17.47 -6.32 -5.48
CA ARG A 73 -17.36 -6.69 -4.06
C ARG A 73 -16.13 -7.55 -3.79
N ARG A 74 -15.87 -8.53 -4.67
CA ARG A 74 -14.66 -9.37 -4.56
C ARG A 74 -13.40 -8.54 -4.74
N GLY A 75 -13.40 -7.63 -5.71
CA GLY A 75 -12.30 -6.71 -5.93
C GLY A 75 -12.03 -5.81 -4.72
N LEU A 76 -13.08 -5.32 -4.08
CA LEU A 76 -12.98 -4.51 -2.87
C LEU A 76 -12.36 -5.30 -1.72
N HIS A 77 -12.82 -6.54 -1.50
CA HIS A 77 -12.25 -7.41 -0.45
C HIS A 77 -10.81 -7.78 -0.75
N PHE A 78 -10.49 -8.08 -2.02
CA PHE A 78 -9.12 -8.37 -2.43
C PHE A 78 -8.21 -7.17 -2.20
N ALA A 79 -8.64 -5.97 -2.60
CA ALA A 79 -7.87 -4.74 -2.42
C ALA A 79 -7.64 -4.44 -0.94
N LEU A 80 -8.66 -4.62 -0.09
CA LEU A 80 -8.52 -4.45 1.36
C LEU A 80 -7.51 -5.44 1.93
N ALA A 81 -7.58 -6.71 1.52
CA ALA A 81 -6.63 -7.72 1.98
C ALA A 81 -5.20 -7.37 1.57
N LEU A 82 -5.03 -6.89 0.34
CA LEU A 82 -3.73 -6.46 -0.17
C LEU A 82 -3.17 -5.30 0.65
N TYR A 83 -3.98 -4.27 0.92
CA TYR A 83 -3.51 -3.12 1.69
C TYR A 83 -3.27 -3.44 3.16
N LEU A 84 -4.04 -4.35 3.75
CA LEU A 84 -3.75 -4.83 5.10
C LEU A 84 -2.42 -5.58 5.14
N THR A 85 -2.11 -6.37 4.11
CA THR A 85 -0.81 -7.02 3.97
C THR A 85 0.31 -5.98 3.83
N LEU A 86 0.08 -4.93 3.05
CA LEU A 86 1.03 -3.81 2.93
C LEU A 86 1.29 -3.15 4.29
N MET A 87 0.26 -2.96 5.09
CA MET A 87 0.42 -2.38 6.43
C MET A 87 1.29 -3.28 7.32
N LEU A 88 1.13 -4.60 7.23
CA LEU A 88 1.98 -5.53 7.96
C LEU A 88 3.44 -5.43 7.50
N ILE A 89 3.67 -5.27 6.20
CA ILE A 89 5.02 -5.08 5.66
C ILE A 89 5.63 -3.76 6.15
N HIS A 90 4.86 -2.68 6.19
CA HIS A 90 5.31 -1.40 6.75
C HIS A 90 5.65 -1.53 8.24
N ALA A 91 4.86 -2.27 8.98
CA ALA A 91 5.14 -2.53 10.40
C ALA A 91 6.45 -3.31 10.57
N ALA A 92 6.68 -4.32 9.73
CA ALA A 92 7.93 -5.09 9.74
C ALA A 92 9.13 -4.20 9.36
N THR A 93 8.97 -3.33 8.38
CA THR A 93 10.00 -2.36 7.97
C THR A 93 10.36 -1.45 9.12
N GLY A 94 9.35 -0.91 9.81
CA GLY A 94 9.55 -0.04 10.97
C GLY A 94 10.25 -0.77 12.11
N ALA A 95 9.84 -2.00 12.39
CA ALA A 95 10.48 -2.82 13.42
C ALA A 95 11.95 -3.11 13.09
N SER A 96 12.23 -3.42 11.83
CA SER A 96 13.60 -3.63 11.35
C SER A 96 14.44 -2.36 11.48
N ALA A 97 13.88 -1.20 11.15
CA ALA A 97 14.57 0.09 11.29
C ALA A 97 14.91 0.40 12.76
N LEU A 98 14.12 -0.12 13.71
CA LEU A 98 14.37 0.01 15.15
C LEU A 98 15.33 -1.07 15.68
N GLY A 99 15.87 -1.92 14.81
CA GLY A 99 16.86 -2.94 15.19
C GLY A 99 16.26 -4.34 15.44
N TRP A 100 14.96 -4.54 15.26
CA TRP A 100 14.36 -5.85 15.41
C TRP A 100 14.74 -6.76 14.25
N GLN A 101 15.15 -7.99 14.57
CA GLN A 101 15.50 -9.01 13.58
C GLN A 101 14.49 -10.14 13.66
N PRO A 102 13.67 -10.38 12.61
CA PRO A 102 12.77 -11.52 12.64
C PRO A 102 13.54 -12.85 12.54
N PRO A 103 13.00 -13.96 13.06
CA PRO A 103 13.55 -15.29 12.81
C PRO A 103 13.67 -15.55 11.30
N GLU A 104 14.64 -16.37 10.88
CA GLU A 104 14.88 -16.68 9.48
C GLU A 104 13.62 -17.15 8.74
N THR A 105 12.78 -17.96 9.41
CA THR A 105 11.53 -18.43 8.83
C THR A 105 10.57 -17.29 8.49
N LEU A 106 10.47 -16.29 9.34
CA LEU A 106 9.65 -15.10 9.09
C LEU A 106 10.31 -14.18 8.06
N ALA A 107 11.62 -14.04 8.08
CA ALA A 107 12.35 -13.25 7.10
C ALA A 107 12.11 -13.75 5.68
N ALA A 108 12.11 -15.08 5.47
CA ALA A 108 11.82 -15.69 4.18
C ALA A 108 10.39 -15.38 3.71
N VAL A 109 9.42 -15.35 4.62
CA VAL A 109 8.04 -15.00 4.32
C VAL A 109 7.91 -13.53 3.92
N PHE A 110 8.63 -12.63 4.60
CA PHE A 110 8.56 -11.19 4.31
C PHE A 110 9.29 -10.80 3.02
N HIS A 111 10.40 -11.46 2.68
CA HIS A 111 11.16 -11.11 1.49
C HIS A 111 10.38 -11.32 0.20
N PHE A 112 9.67 -12.43 0.08
CA PHE A 112 8.92 -12.73 -1.13
C PHE A 112 7.73 -11.79 -1.32
N PRO A 113 6.83 -11.60 -0.33
CA PRO A 113 5.72 -10.66 -0.47
C PRO A 113 6.17 -9.21 -0.68
N ALA A 114 7.27 -8.78 -0.04
CA ALA A 114 7.75 -7.42 -0.17
C ALA A 114 8.14 -7.08 -1.61
N ARG A 115 8.80 -8.00 -2.31
CA ARG A 115 9.16 -7.82 -3.73
C ARG A 115 7.93 -7.72 -4.62
N LEU A 116 6.95 -8.57 -4.39
CA LEU A 116 5.72 -8.59 -5.18
C LEU A 116 4.90 -7.34 -4.94
N VAL A 117 4.77 -6.95 -3.69
CA VAL A 117 3.95 -5.81 -3.26
C VAL A 117 4.60 -4.48 -3.65
N ALA A 118 5.93 -4.39 -3.64
CA ALA A 118 6.65 -3.19 -4.06
C ALA A 118 6.34 -2.80 -5.51
N LEU A 119 5.97 -3.76 -6.37
CA LEU A 119 5.54 -3.49 -7.73
C LEU A 119 4.20 -2.74 -7.79
N PHE A 120 3.37 -2.86 -6.77
CA PHE A 120 2.04 -2.27 -6.72
C PHE A 120 1.95 -1.05 -5.79
N SER A 121 2.99 -0.81 -5.02
CA SER A 121 3.07 0.37 -4.14
C SER A 121 3.51 1.62 -4.90
#